data_7e7b0f11a0b27742f24ff8eb0a787e0e
#
_entry.id   7e7b0f11a0b27742f24ff8eb0a787e0e
#
_cell.length_a   1.000
_cell.length_b   1.000
_cell.length_c   1.000
_cell.angle_alpha   90.00
_cell.angle_beta   90.00
_cell.angle_gamma   90.00
#
_symmetry.space_group_name_H-M   'P 1'
#
loop_
_entity.id
_entity.type
_entity.pdbx_description
1 polymer ?
#
loop_
_entity_poly.entity_id
_entity_poly.type
_entity_poly.pdbx_seq_one_letter_code
_entity_poly.pdbx_strand_id
1 'polypeptide(L)'
;MPFFARLTLFTRLALLALATVTALVAFTTLATITATAVATVLLAAVAALVAPDPAPVLDYRNADSLLARILIPRVAGTENSTRVRNALIEALSAPKDAHGQSKWHIETQTFDAQTPLGVRRMTNIVATRDPHASRHLVLAAHYDSKYFPPGPLEAFVGATDSAAPCAMLVDIALALDAQLDAHVAQQAQWRAAHPHADGSNDTTLQLVFFDGEEAFQVWTATDSVYGARQLAQTLAQTWVAPNQTLLARHMTGRGRAMRAIQKMEHFVLLDLLGAPNPRVPYYFPDTKWMHTRLQDIEARLASLQLLYPRGDTQKRMPMLDPRRGPSGIGDDHLPFLAEGVPILHLIPLPFPSVWHRISDDASALDYAVVHAWAKLLRVFVAEVLDLPVL
;
A
#
# COMPACT_ATOMS: atom_id res chain seq x y z
N MET A 1 -9.01 -13.93 -81.89
CA MET A 1 -9.63 -13.55 -80.58
C MET A 1 -8.77 -13.93 -79.39
N PRO A 2 -7.65 -13.24 -79.07
CA PRO A 2 -7.00 -13.39 -77.76
C PRO A 2 -6.85 -12.10 -76.91
N PHE A 3 -7.41 -10.97 -77.34
CA PHE A 3 -7.16 -9.70 -76.67
C PHE A 3 -8.09 -9.43 -75.42
N PHE A 4 -9.29 -9.98 -75.43
CA PHE A 4 -10.24 -9.78 -74.33
C PHE A 4 -9.99 -10.64 -73.08
N ALA A 5 -9.27 -11.74 -73.18
CA ALA A 5 -8.98 -12.62 -72.05
C ALA A 5 -7.86 -12.09 -71.11
N ARG A 6 -6.95 -11.24 -71.60
CA ARG A 6 -5.84 -10.67 -70.83
C ARG A 6 -6.25 -9.44 -70.00
N LEU A 7 -7.22 -8.68 -70.47
CA LEU A 7 -7.73 -7.50 -69.75
C LEU A 7 -8.49 -7.87 -68.49
N THR A 8 -9.16 -9.02 -68.45
CA THR A 8 -9.91 -9.52 -67.28
C THR A 8 -9.04 -10.05 -66.17
N LEU A 9 -7.84 -10.56 -66.47
CA LEU A 9 -6.89 -11.04 -65.41
C LEU A 9 -6.20 -9.88 -64.72
N PHE A 10 -5.77 -8.84 -65.45
CA PHE A 10 -5.13 -7.63 -64.90
C PHE A 10 -6.12 -6.84 -64.03
N THR A 11 -7.36 -6.68 -64.45
CA THR A 11 -8.40 -6.01 -63.64
C THR A 11 -8.78 -6.81 -62.37
N ARG A 12 -8.80 -8.14 -62.44
CA ARG A 12 -9.04 -8.98 -61.24
C ARG A 12 -7.87 -8.92 -60.25
N LEU A 13 -6.61 -8.91 -60.71
CA LEU A 13 -5.42 -8.74 -59.85
C LEU A 13 -5.34 -7.33 -59.26
N ALA A 14 -5.69 -6.30 -59.98
CA ALA A 14 -5.73 -4.93 -59.48
C ALA A 14 -6.83 -4.74 -58.41
N LEU A 15 -8.01 -5.32 -58.64
CA LEU A 15 -9.09 -5.32 -57.65
C LEU A 15 -8.78 -6.12 -56.41
N LEU A 16 -8.06 -7.28 -56.52
CA LEU A 16 -7.59 -8.08 -55.41
C LEU A 16 -6.52 -7.32 -54.61
N ALA A 17 -5.57 -6.67 -55.28
CA ALA A 17 -4.53 -5.85 -54.61
C ALA A 17 -5.14 -4.62 -53.93
N LEU A 18 -6.15 -3.97 -54.53
CA LEU A 18 -6.87 -2.86 -53.90
C LEU A 18 -7.66 -3.30 -52.68
N ALA A 19 -8.33 -4.47 -52.75
CA ALA A 19 -9.06 -5.04 -51.63
C ALA A 19 -8.16 -5.44 -50.46
N THR A 20 -6.97 -5.99 -50.76
CA THR A 20 -5.97 -6.33 -49.71
C THR A 20 -5.37 -5.08 -49.07
N VAL A 21 -5.07 -4.04 -49.81
CA VAL A 21 -4.57 -2.76 -49.30
C VAL A 21 -5.62 -2.06 -48.44
N THR A 22 -6.87 -2.02 -48.87
CA THR A 22 -7.96 -1.44 -48.10
C THR A 22 -8.27 -2.23 -46.83
N ALA A 23 -8.19 -3.56 -46.85
CA ALA A 23 -8.35 -4.39 -45.66
C ALA A 23 -7.18 -4.18 -44.68
N LEU A 24 -5.93 -4.06 -45.14
CA LEU A 24 -4.76 -3.80 -44.31
C LEU A 24 -4.83 -2.40 -43.69
N VAL A 25 -5.22 -1.37 -44.46
CA VAL A 25 -5.41 0.00 -43.94
C VAL A 25 -6.57 0.05 -42.94
N ALA A 26 -7.65 -0.63 -43.15
CA ALA A 26 -8.78 -0.72 -42.22
C ALA A 26 -8.35 -1.45 -40.91
N PHE A 27 -7.57 -2.51 -41.01
CA PHE A 27 -7.06 -3.24 -39.85
C PHE A 27 -6.08 -2.39 -39.03
N THR A 28 -5.15 -1.69 -39.67
CA THR A 28 -4.19 -0.79 -38.99
C THR A 28 -4.91 0.41 -38.36
N THR A 29 -5.89 1.00 -39.01
CA THR A 29 -6.69 2.11 -38.45
C THR A 29 -7.55 1.64 -37.29
N LEU A 30 -8.18 0.47 -37.37
CA LEU A 30 -8.95 -0.11 -36.26
C LEU A 30 -8.06 -0.44 -35.06
N ALA A 31 -6.86 -1.01 -35.31
CA ALA A 31 -5.88 -1.31 -34.26
C ALA A 31 -5.36 -0.02 -33.61
N THR A 32 -5.12 1.06 -34.34
CA THR A 32 -4.71 2.36 -33.78
C THR A 32 -5.85 3.02 -33.01
N ILE A 33 -7.08 2.97 -33.49
CA ILE A 33 -8.23 3.53 -32.79
C ILE A 33 -8.48 2.77 -31.46
N THR A 34 -8.40 1.44 -31.47
CA THR A 34 -8.55 0.64 -30.25
C THR A 34 -7.41 0.89 -29.27
N ALA A 35 -6.17 0.96 -29.73
CA ALA A 35 -5.01 1.27 -28.86
C ALA A 35 -5.14 2.67 -28.24
N THR A 36 -5.57 3.67 -29.01
CA THR A 36 -5.79 5.03 -28.51
C THR A 36 -6.93 5.08 -27.50
N ALA A 37 -8.04 4.39 -27.76
CA ALA A 37 -9.17 4.33 -26.83
C ALA A 37 -8.78 3.65 -25.51
N VAL A 38 -8.06 2.52 -25.56
CA VAL A 38 -7.55 1.82 -24.38
C VAL A 38 -6.59 2.71 -23.60
N ALA A 39 -5.65 3.38 -24.26
CA ALA A 39 -4.72 4.30 -23.61
C ALA A 39 -5.45 5.46 -22.92
N THR A 40 -6.50 6.01 -23.56
CA THR A 40 -7.32 7.09 -22.99
C THR A 40 -8.07 6.62 -21.74
N VAL A 41 -8.65 5.42 -21.75
CA VAL A 41 -9.35 4.84 -20.60
C VAL A 41 -8.37 4.59 -19.45
N LEU A 42 -7.20 4.00 -19.74
CA LEU A 42 -6.16 3.77 -18.73
C LEU A 42 -5.65 5.08 -18.11
N LEU A 43 -5.49 6.12 -18.92
CA LEU A 43 -5.09 7.44 -18.45
C LEU A 43 -6.16 8.06 -17.55
N ALA A 44 -7.43 7.98 -17.94
CA ALA A 44 -8.55 8.47 -17.13
C ALA A 44 -8.64 7.71 -15.79
N ALA A 45 -8.45 6.39 -15.81
CA ALA A 45 -8.43 5.56 -14.61
C ALA A 45 -7.33 5.99 -13.63
N VAL A 46 -6.10 6.14 -14.12
CA VAL A 46 -4.98 6.59 -13.28
C VAL A 46 -5.22 8.00 -12.73
N ALA A 47 -5.74 8.91 -13.57
CA ALA A 47 -6.07 10.27 -13.14
C ALA A 47 -7.16 10.27 -12.04
N ALA A 48 -8.17 9.41 -12.14
CA ALA A 48 -9.21 9.27 -11.12
C ALA A 48 -8.66 8.80 -9.76
N LEU A 49 -7.72 7.85 -9.75
CA LEU A 49 -7.10 7.34 -8.51
C LEU A 49 -6.28 8.42 -7.77
N VAL A 50 -5.69 9.36 -8.50
CA VAL A 50 -4.85 10.43 -7.90
C VAL A 50 -5.58 11.76 -7.78
N ALA A 51 -6.82 11.86 -8.26
CA ALA A 51 -7.64 13.07 -8.22
C ALA A 51 -8.04 13.51 -6.80
N PRO A 52 -8.39 12.60 -5.84
CA PRO A 52 -8.70 13.02 -4.49
C PRO A 52 -7.56 13.81 -3.87
N ASP A 53 -7.88 14.99 -3.32
CA ASP A 53 -6.88 15.86 -2.68
C ASP A 53 -6.35 15.18 -1.41
N PRO A 54 -5.04 14.93 -1.30
CA PRO A 54 -4.47 14.37 -0.08
C PRO A 54 -4.36 15.37 1.08
N ALA A 55 -4.53 16.66 0.84
CA ALA A 55 -4.32 17.72 1.84
C ALA A 55 -5.13 17.56 3.13
N PRO A 56 -6.42 17.12 3.13
CA PRO A 56 -7.16 16.91 4.38
C PRO A 56 -6.49 15.90 5.33
N VAL A 57 -5.71 14.96 4.79
CA VAL A 57 -4.99 13.95 5.58
C VAL A 57 -3.54 14.35 5.79
N LEU A 58 -2.86 14.85 4.75
CA LEU A 58 -1.39 14.92 4.67
C LEU A 58 -0.80 16.33 4.72
N ASP A 59 -1.60 17.41 4.69
CA ASP A 59 -1.05 18.77 4.78
C ASP A 59 -0.69 19.10 6.24
N TYR A 60 0.53 18.75 6.65
CA TYR A 60 1.04 19.03 7.99
C TYR A 60 1.08 20.53 8.37
N ARG A 61 0.87 21.43 7.42
CA ARG A 61 0.76 22.88 7.64
C ARG A 61 -0.65 23.30 8.07
N ASN A 62 -1.64 22.42 7.84
CA ASN A 62 -3.01 22.59 8.29
C ASN A 62 -3.22 21.81 9.61
N ALA A 63 -3.46 22.52 10.69
CA ALA A 63 -3.63 21.96 12.04
C ALA A 63 -4.78 20.94 12.13
N ASP A 64 -5.78 21.00 11.24
CA ASP A 64 -6.93 20.08 11.23
C ASP A 64 -6.64 18.79 10.47
N SER A 65 -5.54 18.71 9.72
CA SER A 65 -5.17 17.47 9.01
C SER A 65 -4.79 16.37 9.98
N LEU A 66 -4.97 15.11 9.56
CA LEU A 66 -4.57 13.97 10.37
C LEU A 66 -3.07 14.01 10.70
N LEU A 67 -2.23 14.27 9.68
CA LEU A 67 -0.78 14.30 9.87
C LEU A 67 -0.37 15.35 10.90
N ALA A 68 -0.91 16.56 10.84
CA ALA A 68 -0.62 17.60 11.85
C ALA A 68 -1.04 17.18 13.27
N ARG A 69 -2.20 16.51 13.41
CA ARG A 69 -2.72 16.02 14.70
C ARG A 69 -1.88 14.92 15.33
N ILE A 70 -1.16 14.13 14.53
CA ILE A 70 -0.31 13.02 15.00
C ILE A 70 1.17 13.40 15.12
N LEU A 71 1.58 14.58 14.69
CA LEU A 71 2.94 15.13 14.83
C LEU A 71 3.19 15.63 16.27
N ILE A 72 3.12 14.71 17.22
CA ILE A 72 3.39 14.93 18.64
C ILE A 72 4.31 13.82 19.18
N PRO A 73 5.11 14.03 20.22
CA PRO A 73 5.79 12.96 20.93
C PRO A 73 4.78 11.91 21.38
N ARG A 74 4.95 10.64 20.96
CA ARG A 74 3.94 9.59 21.10
C ARG A 74 4.55 8.24 21.47
N VAL A 75 5.51 8.28 22.40
CA VAL A 75 6.21 7.08 22.90
C VAL A 75 5.20 6.01 23.31
N ALA A 76 5.48 4.75 22.95
CA ALA A 76 4.62 3.61 23.24
C ALA A 76 4.25 3.52 24.73
N GLY A 77 2.95 3.26 25.00
CA GLY A 77 2.40 3.17 26.35
C GLY A 77 2.16 4.52 27.05
N THR A 78 2.23 5.66 26.33
CA THR A 78 1.91 6.98 26.88
C THR A 78 0.50 7.44 26.53
N GLU A 79 0.03 8.51 27.16
CA GLU A 79 -1.25 9.13 26.84
C GLU A 79 -1.24 9.70 25.41
N ASN A 80 -0.15 10.27 24.98
CA ASN A 80 -0.02 10.79 23.61
C ASN A 80 -0.08 9.68 22.56
N SER A 81 0.55 8.50 22.81
CA SER A 81 0.36 7.33 21.96
C SER A 81 -1.13 6.95 21.85
N THR A 82 -1.86 6.97 22.98
CA THR A 82 -3.31 6.75 23.02
C THR A 82 -4.08 7.80 22.19
N ARG A 83 -3.70 9.08 22.27
CA ARG A 83 -4.33 10.16 21.48
C ARG A 83 -4.12 9.94 19.98
N VAL A 84 -2.90 9.59 19.56
CA VAL A 84 -2.58 9.30 18.15
C VAL A 84 -3.32 8.07 17.67
N ARG A 85 -3.33 6.98 18.43
CA ARG A 85 -4.12 5.78 18.13
C ARG A 85 -5.60 6.11 17.88
N ASN A 86 -6.20 6.92 18.76
CA ASN A 86 -7.61 7.28 18.65
C ASN A 86 -7.87 8.16 17.40
N ALA A 87 -6.94 9.06 17.03
CA ALA A 87 -7.04 9.87 15.82
C ALA A 87 -6.96 9.00 14.54
N LEU A 88 -6.10 7.98 14.52
CA LEU A 88 -6.01 7.02 13.42
C LEU A 88 -7.30 6.20 13.28
N ILE A 89 -7.84 5.67 14.39
CA ILE A 89 -9.10 4.91 14.41
C ILE A 89 -10.27 5.79 13.97
N GLU A 90 -10.37 7.03 14.46
CA GLU A 90 -11.38 8.00 14.07
C GLU A 90 -11.39 8.21 12.55
N ALA A 91 -10.21 8.49 11.97
CA ALA A 91 -10.06 8.73 10.54
C ALA A 91 -10.43 7.50 9.70
N LEU A 92 -9.99 6.30 10.09
CA LEU A 92 -10.35 5.04 9.43
C LEU A 92 -11.83 4.68 9.58
N SER A 93 -12.47 5.12 10.66
CA SER A 93 -13.89 4.88 10.90
C SER A 93 -14.79 5.89 10.17
N ALA A 94 -14.25 6.94 9.57
CA ALA A 94 -15.03 7.98 8.90
C ALA A 94 -15.84 7.48 7.68
N PRO A 95 -15.31 6.59 6.81
CA PRO A 95 -16.12 5.99 5.75
C PRO A 95 -17.22 5.09 6.33
N LYS A 96 -18.48 5.41 5.97
CA LYS A 96 -19.67 4.69 6.46
C LYS A 96 -20.40 4.01 5.33
N ASP A 97 -20.98 2.85 5.63
CA ASP A 97 -21.93 2.18 4.77
C ASP A 97 -23.34 2.83 4.82
N ALA A 98 -24.29 2.28 4.07
CA ALA A 98 -25.68 2.76 4.03
C ALA A 98 -26.41 2.65 5.39
N HIS A 99 -25.89 1.87 6.33
CA HIS A 99 -26.44 1.67 7.67
C HIS A 99 -25.72 2.50 8.74
N GLY A 100 -24.76 3.36 8.34
CA GLY A 100 -23.95 4.19 9.24
C GLY A 100 -22.86 3.42 9.98
N GLN A 101 -22.57 2.15 9.60
CA GLN A 101 -21.48 1.39 10.16
C GLN A 101 -20.16 1.72 9.45
N SER A 102 -19.03 1.57 10.17
CA SER A 102 -17.72 1.73 9.53
C SER A 102 -17.54 0.70 8.42
N LYS A 103 -17.04 1.14 7.27
CA LYS A 103 -16.67 0.26 6.16
C LYS A 103 -15.38 -0.52 6.42
N TRP A 104 -14.61 -0.13 7.43
CA TRP A 104 -13.44 -0.81 7.89
C TRP A 104 -13.75 -1.61 9.16
N HIS A 105 -13.42 -2.89 9.15
CA HIS A 105 -13.41 -3.72 10.35
C HIS A 105 -12.11 -3.42 11.10
N ILE A 106 -12.24 -2.69 12.22
CA ILE A 106 -11.09 -2.22 13.01
C ILE A 106 -11.01 -3.02 14.30
N GLU A 107 -9.90 -3.72 14.46
CA GLU A 107 -9.56 -4.47 15.67
C GLU A 107 -8.36 -3.83 16.34
N THR A 108 -8.33 -3.87 17.66
CA THR A 108 -7.19 -3.44 18.45
C THR A 108 -6.62 -4.63 19.22
N GLN A 109 -5.31 -4.84 19.13
CA GLN A 109 -4.60 -5.84 19.90
C GLN A 109 -3.84 -5.15 21.02
N THR A 110 -4.40 -5.19 22.25
CA THR A 110 -3.76 -4.62 23.44
C THR A 110 -2.98 -5.70 24.19
N PHE A 111 -1.77 -5.39 24.60
CA PHE A 111 -0.88 -6.30 25.31
C PHE A 111 0.06 -5.53 26.27
N ASP A 112 0.57 -6.21 27.28
CA ASP A 112 1.58 -5.68 28.19
C ASP A 112 2.97 -6.22 27.75
N ALA A 113 3.89 -5.32 27.46
CA ALA A 113 5.25 -5.65 27.04
C ALA A 113 6.26 -5.36 28.16
N GLN A 114 7.14 -6.31 28.41
CA GLN A 114 8.28 -6.09 29.29
C GLN A 114 9.35 -5.28 28.54
N THR A 115 9.62 -4.07 29.01
CA THR A 115 10.63 -3.17 28.41
C THR A 115 11.73 -2.87 29.42
N PRO A 116 12.88 -2.30 28.99
CA PRO A 116 13.92 -1.83 29.92
C PRO A 116 13.44 -0.77 30.92
N LEU A 117 12.33 -0.10 30.64
CA LEU A 117 11.69 0.90 31.51
C LEU A 117 10.50 0.33 32.32
N GLY A 118 10.41 -1.00 32.46
CA GLY A 118 9.30 -1.70 33.10
C GLY A 118 8.19 -2.09 32.13
N VAL A 119 7.08 -2.58 32.67
CA VAL A 119 5.94 -3.00 31.86
C VAL A 119 5.26 -1.79 31.19
N ARG A 120 5.03 -1.90 29.90
CA ARG A 120 4.30 -0.91 29.10
C ARG A 120 3.13 -1.55 28.40
N ARG A 121 1.95 -0.91 28.49
CA ARG A 121 0.76 -1.33 27.76
C ARG A 121 0.78 -0.71 26.38
N MET A 122 0.78 -1.56 25.36
CA MET A 122 0.83 -1.20 23.94
C MET A 122 -0.40 -1.71 23.20
N THR A 123 -0.73 -1.09 22.05
CA THR A 123 -1.94 -1.46 21.31
C THR A 123 -1.72 -1.33 19.82
N ASN A 124 -1.66 -2.43 19.08
CA ASN A 124 -1.70 -2.43 17.62
C ASN A 124 -3.11 -2.12 17.11
N ILE A 125 -3.21 -1.52 15.92
CA ILE A 125 -4.47 -1.34 15.18
C ILE A 125 -4.39 -2.20 13.92
N VAL A 126 -5.43 -3.00 13.68
CA VAL A 126 -5.59 -3.79 12.46
C VAL A 126 -6.93 -3.39 11.83
N ALA A 127 -6.88 -2.77 10.66
CA ALA A 127 -8.06 -2.35 9.91
C ALA A 127 -8.17 -3.15 8.61
N THR A 128 -9.21 -3.95 8.46
CA THR A 128 -9.45 -4.83 7.31
C THR A 128 -10.66 -4.35 6.54
N ARG A 129 -10.54 -4.19 5.21
CA ARG A 129 -11.67 -3.70 4.40
C ARG A 129 -12.76 -4.76 4.22
N ASP A 130 -12.38 -6.01 3.95
CA ASP A 130 -13.29 -7.15 3.90
C ASP A 130 -12.79 -8.28 4.81
N PRO A 131 -13.36 -8.46 6.01
CA PRO A 131 -12.93 -9.51 6.93
C PRO A 131 -13.22 -10.94 6.42
N HIS A 132 -14.09 -11.07 5.40
CA HIS A 132 -14.42 -12.36 4.79
C HIS A 132 -13.44 -12.80 3.71
N ALA A 133 -12.54 -11.90 3.26
CA ALA A 133 -11.56 -12.21 2.24
C ALA A 133 -10.58 -13.31 2.71
N SER A 134 -10.18 -14.13 1.76
CA SER A 134 -9.28 -15.26 2.01
C SER A 134 -7.82 -14.84 2.18
N ARG A 135 -7.44 -13.70 1.57
CA ARG A 135 -6.07 -13.18 1.55
C ARG A 135 -6.04 -11.67 1.80
N HIS A 136 -4.89 -11.20 2.28
CA HIS A 136 -4.68 -9.79 2.61
C HIS A 136 -3.43 -9.25 1.90
N LEU A 137 -3.58 -8.14 1.18
CA LEU A 137 -2.49 -7.21 0.92
C LEU A 137 -2.36 -6.33 2.17
N VAL A 138 -1.29 -6.51 2.93
CA VAL A 138 -1.08 -5.76 4.17
C VAL A 138 -0.16 -4.59 3.91
N LEU A 139 -0.59 -3.37 4.26
CA LEU A 139 0.27 -2.20 4.35
C LEU A 139 0.43 -1.82 5.81
N ALA A 140 1.65 -1.53 6.26
CA ALA A 140 1.93 -1.27 7.66
C ALA A 140 2.90 -0.11 7.88
N ALA A 141 2.80 0.50 9.06
CA ALA A 141 3.75 1.46 9.62
C ALA A 141 3.64 1.43 11.15
N HIS A 142 4.66 1.88 11.87
CA HIS A 142 4.55 2.08 13.31
C HIS A 142 4.03 3.49 13.63
N TYR A 143 3.25 3.60 14.71
CA TYR A 143 2.68 4.89 15.09
C TYR A 143 3.27 5.46 16.38
N ASP A 144 4.09 4.72 17.11
CA ASP A 144 4.88 5.25 18.22
C ASP A 144 6.02 6.14 17.74
N SER A 145 6.63 6.89 18.61
CA SER A 145 7.87 7.62 18.39
C SER A 145 8.92 7.20 19.41
N LYS A 146 10.18 7.32 19.04
CA LYS A 146 11.30 6.94 19.88
C LYS A 146 11.26 7.59 21.25
N TYR A 147 11.52 6.78 22.28
CA TYR A 147 11.79 7.28 23.63
C TYR A 147 13.21 7.88 23.72
N PHE A 148 13.28 9.07 24.27
CA PHE A 148 14.52 9.65 24.76
C PHE A 148 14.37 10.00 26.24
N PRO A 149 15.42 9.81 27.06
CA PRO A 149 15.41 10.27 28.45
C PRO A 149 15.14 11.78 28.55
N PRO A 150 14.66 12.27 29.72
CA PRO A 150 14.45 13.70 29.93
C PRO A 150 15.66 14.53 29.51
N GLY A 151 15.42 15.52 28.63
CA GLY A 151 16.48 16.35 28.06
C GLY A 151 16.13 16.92 26.69
N PRO A 152 17.12 17.38 25.91
CA PRO A 152 16.88 18.08 24.64
C PRO A 152 16.13 17.28 23.58
N LEU A 153 16.14 15.94 23.66
CA LEU A 153 15.46 15.06 22.71
C LEU A 153 14.11 14.54 23.21
N GLU A 154 13.67 14.89 24.44
CA GLU A 154 12.40 14.41 25.01
C GLU A 154 11.18 14.79 24.14
N ALA A 155 11.28 15.89 23.41
CA ALA A 155 10.23 16.36 22.51
C ALA A 155 10.32 15.75 21.10
N PHE A 156 11.05 14.64 20.91
CA PHE A 156 11.17 13.98 19.61
C PHE A 156 9.82 13.53 19.06
N VAL A 157 9.54 13.95 17.81
CA VAL A 157 8.23 13.72 17.17
C VAL A 157 8.28 12.52 16.21
N GLY A 158 9.38 12.31 15.48
CA GLY A 158 9.44 11.28 14.43
C GLY A 158 8.44 11.55 13.31
N ALA A 159 8.61 12.67 12.60
CA ALA A 159 7.71 13.05 11.52
C ALA A 159 7.84 12.13 10.31
N THR A 160 9.09 11.79 9.92
CA THR A 160 9.36 10.76 8.92
C THR A 160 9.31 9.36 9.52
N ASP A 161 9.46 9.23 10.83
CA ASP A 161 9.69 8.04 11.65
C ASP A 161 8.55 7.80 12.67
N SER A 162 7.38 7.26 12.37
CA SER A 162 6.76 7.05 11.07
C SER A 162 5.38 7.72 10.99
N ALA A 163 5.26 9.02 11.46
CA ALA A 163 3.98 9.74 11.42
C ALA A 163 3.47 9.94 9.98
N ALA A 164 4.33 10.38 9.04
CA ALA A 164 3.96 10.55 7.65
C ALA A 164 3.57 9.23 6.98
N PRO A 165 4.30 8.10 7.14
CA PRO A 165 3.84 6.77 6.74
C PRO A 165 2.45 6.42 7.26
N CYS A 166 2.16 6.60 8.55
CA CYS A 166 0.84 6.35 9.13
C CYS A 166 -0.27 7.16 8.43
N ALA A 167 -0.03 8.45 8.21
CA ALA A 167 -0.99 9.30 7.51
C ALA A 167 -1.19 8.88 6.05
N MET A 168 -0.13 8.41 5.36
CA MET A 168 -0.24 7.87 3.99
C MET A 168 -1.12 6.62 3.93
N LEU A 169 -1.06 5.73 4.93
CA LEU A 169 -1.95 4.56 5.00
C LEU A 169 -3.43 4.97 5.12
N VAL A 170 -3.72 5.98 5.94
CA VAL A 170 -5.08 6.51 6.07
C VAL A 170 -5.53 7.21 4.79
N ASP A 171 -4.64 7.95 4.14
CA ASP A 171 -4.94 8.58 2.85
C ASP A 171 -5.35 7.56 1.78
N ILE A 172 -4.66 6.43 1.68
CA ILE A 172 -5.04 5.32 0.78
C ILE A 172 -6.45 4.83 1.09
N ALA A 173 -6.75 4.62 2.38
CA ALA A 173 -8.06 4.12 2.82
C ALA A 173 -9.21 5.04 2.40
N LEU A 174 -9.01 6.35 2.52
CA LEU A 174 -10.02 7.36 2.21
C LEU A 174 -10.12 7.66 0.72
N ALA A 175 -8.98 7.75 0.03
CA ALA A 175 -8.95 8.10 -1.39
C ALA A 175 -9.48 6.98 -2.29
N LEU A 176 -9.33 5.72 -1.89
CA LEU A 176 -9.78 4.54 -2.64
C LEU A 176 -11.12 3.98 -2.14
N ASP A 177 -11.85 4.71 -1.28
CA ASP A 177 -13.06 4.18 -0.61
C ASP A 177 -14.08 3.60 -1.60
N ALA A 178 -14.40 4.32 -2.67
CA ALA A 178 -15.38 3.88 -3.66
C ALA A 178 -14.91 2.64 -4.45
N GLN A 179 -13.64 2.61 -4.85
CA GLN A 179 -13.05 1.48 -5.56
C GLN A 179 -12.98 0.24 -4.67
N LEU A 180 -12.65 0.41 -3.39
CA LEU A 180 -12.64 -0.67 -2.41
C LEU A 180 -14.05 -1.21 -2.15
N ASP A 181 -15.10 -0.35 -2.12
CA ASP A 181 -16.49 -0.81 -2.03
C ASP A 181 -16.89 -1.69 -3.22
N ALA A 182 -16.59 -1.22 -4.42
CA ALA A 182 -16.89 -1.97 -5.62
C ALA A 182 -16.12 -3.30 -5.67
N HIS A 183 -14.86 -3.30 -5.24
CA HIS A 183 -14.06 -4.52 -5.12
C HIS A 183 -14.65 -5.52 -4.12
N VAL A 184 -15.03 -5.07 -2.92
CA VAL A 184 -15.69 -5.93 -1.90
C VAL A 184 -16.97 -6.55 -2.47
N ALA A 185 -17.78 -5.75 -3.18
CA ALA A 185 -18.99 -6.24 -3.80
C ALA A 185 -18.72 -7.30 -4.90
N GLN A 186 -17.71 -7.08 -5.74
CA GLN A 186 -17.27 -8.05 -6.75
C GLN A 186 -16.76 -9.34 -6.12
N GLN A 187 -15.92 -9.24 -5.10
CA GLN A 187 -15.40 -10.39 -4.38
C GLN A 187 -16.51 -11.20 -3.68
N ALA A 188 -17.50 -10.52 -3.09
CA ALA A 188 -18.66 -11.18 -2.50
C ALA A 188 -19.47 -11.97 -3.55
N GLN A 189 -19.70 -11.37 -4.73
CA GLN A 189 -20.37 -12.05 -5.84
C GLN A 189 -19.54 -13.24 -6.34
N TRP A 190 -18.22 -13.05 -6.48
CA TRP A 190 -17.32 -14.11 -6.91
C TRP A 190 -17.34 -15.29 -5.93
N ARG A 191 -17.24 -15.05 -4.62
CA ARG A 191 -17.34 -16.09 -3.57
C ARG A 191 -18.66 -16.85 -3.64
N ALA A 192 -19.77 -16.15 -3.86
CA ALA A 192 -21.10 -16.77 -3.98
C ALA A 192 -21.22 -17.65 -5.24
N ALA A 193 -20.63 -17.24 -6.36
CA ALA A 193 -20.61 -17.99 -7.60
C ALA A 193 -19.62 -19.18 -7.59
N HIS A 194 -18.57 -19.12 -6.77
CA HIS A 194 -17.47 -20.10 -6.73
C HIS A 194 -17.24 -20.65 -5.33
N PRO A 195 -18.24 -21.32 -4.68
CA PRO A 195 -18.15 -21.76 -3.30
C PRO A 195 -17.05 -22.81 -3.04
N HIS A 196 -16.49 -23.38 -4.09
CA HIS A 196 -15.43 -24.41 -4.02
C HIS A 196 -14.06 -23.90 -4.55
N ALA A 197 -13.93 -22.61 -4.89
CA ALA A 197 -12.66 -22.03 -5.32
C ALA A 197 -11.65 -21.98 -4.18
N ASP A 198 -10.37 -21.86 -4.50
CA ASP A 198 -9.29 -21.87 -3.51
C ASP A 198 -9.03 -20.54 -2.83
N GLY A 199 -9.83 -19.52 -3.17
CA GLY A 199 -9.68 -18.16 -2.62
C GLY A 199 -8.42 -17.43 -3.07
N SER A 200 -7.71 -17.95 -4.08
CA SER A 200 -6.49 -17.30 -4.60
C SER A 200 -6.73 -15.91 -5.18
N ASN A 201 -7.94 -15.67 -5.68
CA ASN A 201 -8.36 -14.38 -6.25
C ASN A 201 -9.21 -13.53 -5.27
N ASP A 202 -9.25 -13.90 -4.00
CA ASP A 202 -10.08 -13.25 -2.98
C ASP A 202 -9.19 -12.52 -1.98
N THR A 203 -8.64 -11.39 -2.41
CA THR A 203 -7.68 -10.58 -1.64
C THR A 203 -8.31 -9.23 -1.28
N THR A 204 -8.08 -8.75 -0.06
CA THR A 204 -8.52 -7.43 0.41
C THR A 204 -7.36 -6.61 0.95
N LEU A 205 -7.58 -5.29 1.09
CA LEU A 205 -6.66 -4.39 1.77
C LEU A 205 -6.80 -4.52 3.29
N GLN A 206 -5.65 -4.66 3.95
CA GLN A 206 -5.52 -4.58 5.40
C GLN A 206 -4.45 -3.57 5.76
N LEU A 207 -4.75 -2.67 6.69
CA LEU A 207 -3.82 -1.67 7.23
C LEU A 207 -3.47 -2.04 8.65
N VAL A 208 -2.18 -2.00 8.98
CA VAL A 208 -1.68 -2.32 10.32
C VAL A 208 -0.83 -1.15 10.83
N PHE A 209 -1.14 -0.70 12.05
CA PHE A 209 -0.35 0.32 12.72
C PHE A 209 0.21 -0.30 14.00
N PHE A 210 1.53 -0.42 14.04
CA PHE A 210 2.22 -1.02 15.18
C PHE A 210 2.49 -0.02 16.28
N ASP A 211 2.42 -0.49 17.53
CA ASP A 211 2.84 0.24 18.74
C ASP A 211 4.12 -0.39 19.28
N GLY A 212 5.11 0.43 19.60
CA GLY A 212 6.36 -0.06 20.17
C GLY A 212 7.27 -0.73 19.13
N GLU A 213 7.45 -0.14 17.98
CA GLU A 213 8.54 -0.47 17.06
C GLU A 213 9.87 -0.06 17.69
N GLU A 214 9.92 1.13 18.25
CA GLU A 214 11.10 1.80 18.75
C GLU A 214 11.66 1.16 20.02
N ALA A 215 12.99 1.02 20.05
CA ALA A 215 13.69 0.57 21.25
C ALA A 215 13.67 1.63 22.36
N PHE A 216 13.41 1.21 23.61
CA PHE A 216 13.47 2.10 24.76
C PHE A 216 14.89 2.44 25.19
N GLN A 217 15.85 1.54 24.99
CA GLN A 217 17.26 1.77 25.30
C GLN A 217 18.17 1.41 24.13
N VAL A 218 18.21 0.14 23.74
CA VAL A 218 19.12 -0.36 22.72
C VAL A 218 18.36 -1.33 21.82
N TRP A 219 18.46 -1.12 20.52
CA TRP A 219 17.85 -2.01 19.54
C TRP A 219 18.38 -3.43 19.67
N THR A 220 17.51 -4.33 20.10
CA THR A 220 17.80 -5.76 20.27
C THR A 220 16.54 -6.57 19.90
N ALA A 221 16.69 -7.88 19.80
CA ALA A 221 15.56 -8.78 19.57
C ALA A 221 14.45 -8.71 20.64
N THR A 222 14.75 -8.15 21.82
CA THR A 222 13.82 -8.03 22.96
C THR A 222 13.46 -6.59 23.29
N ASP A 223 14.22 -5.61 22.84
CA ASP A 223 13.95 -4.18 23.00
C ASP A 223 13.81 -3.53 21.62
N SER A 224 12.79 -3.90 20.89
CA SER A 224 12.30 -3.32 19.63
C SER A 224 11.11 -4.12 19.10
N VAL A 225 10.42 -3.60 18.10
CA VAL A 225 9.34 -4.22 17.31
C VAL A 225 8.34 -5.01 18.16
N TYR A 226 7.97 -4.47 19.32
CA TYR A 226 7.14 -5.16 20.31
C TYR A 226 5.76 -5.50 19.72
N GLY A 227 5.13 -4.53 19.05
CA GLY A 227 3.83 -4.72 18.42
C GLY A 227 3.85 -5.74 17.30
N ALA A 228 4.83 -5.66 16.43
CA ALA A 228 4.99 -6.59 15.31
C ALA A 228 5.24 -8.03 15.80
N ARG A 229 6.09 -8.21 16.81
CA ARG A 229 6.31 -9.54 17.45
C ARG A 229 5.03 -10.11 18.02
N GLN A 230 4.29 -9.29 18.77
CA GLN A 230 3.05 -9.73 19.39
C GLN A 230 1.98 -10.11 18.37
N LEU A 231 1.83 -9.31 17.30
CA LEU A 231 0.87 -9.59 16.24
C LEU A 231 1.26 -10.84 15.44
N ALA A 232 2.51 -10.94 15.00
CA ALA A 232 2.99 -12.09 14.24
C ALA A 232 2.82 -13.39 15.04
N GLN A 233 3.19 -13.40 16.33
CA GLN A 233 3.02 -14.55 17.21
C GLN A 233 1.53 -14.94 17.35
N THR A 234 0.65 -13.96 17.59
CA THR A 234 -0.80 -14.21 17.68
C THR A 234 -1.34 -14.84 16.40
N LEU A 235 -1.01 -14.25 15.24
CA LEU A 235 -1.47 -14.74 13.94
C LEU A 235 -0.88 -16.11 13.58
N ALA A 236 0.37 -16.39 13.97
CA ALA A 236 1.01 -17.68 13.77
C ALA A 236 0.42 -18.79 14.64
N GLN A 237 -0.17 -18.45 15.77
CA GLN A 237 -0.81 -19.41 16.68
C GLN A 237 -2.34 -19.55 16.45
N THR A 238 -2.95 -18.58 15.77
CA THR A 238 -4.39 -18.59 15.49
C THR A 238 -4.69 -19.43 14.26
N TRP A 239 -5.52 -20.46 14.43
CA TRP A 239 -6.03 -21.26 13.32
C TRP A 239 -7.31 -20.63 12.77
N VAL A 240 -7.33 -20.39 11.47
CA VAL A 240 -8.56 -19.95 10.79
C VAL A 240 -9.44 -21.15 10.53
N ALA A 241 -10.69 -21.07 10.95
CA ALA A 241 -11.69 -22.04 10.53
C ALA A 241 -11.72 -22.02 8.98
N PRO A 242 -11.68 -23.20 8.34
CA PRO A 242 -11.85 -23.25 6.90
C PRO A 242 -13.19 -22.59 6.57
N ASN A 243 -13.19 -21.55 5.69
CA ASN A 243 -14.42 -21.20 5.00
C ASN A 243 -14.94 -22.47 4.28
N GLN A 244 -16.17 -22.50 3.83
CA GLN A 244 -16.75 -23.72 3.21
C GLN A 244 -15.86 -24.30 2.09
N THR A 245 -15.06 -23.47 1.43
CA THR A 245 -14.08 -23.79 0.39
C THR A 245 -12.91 -24.61 0.94
N LEU A 246 -12.41 -24.26 2.13
CA LEU A 246 -11.33 -25.03 2.80
C LEU A 246 -11.87 -26.32 3.42
N LEU A 247 -13.13 -26.35 3.85
CA LEU A 247 -13.83 -27.58 4.28
C LEU A 247 -13.94 -28.62 3.15
N ALA A 248 -14.32 -28.19 1.94
CA ALA A 248 -14.39 -29.08 0.78
C ALA A 248 -13.00 -29.66 0.42
N ARG A 249 -11.93 -28.87 0.55
CA ARG A 249 -10.54 -29.37 0.40
C ARG A 249 -10.13 -30.32 1.51
N HIS A 250 -10.56 -30.10 2.73
CA HIS A 250 -10.28 -30.97 3.87
C HIS A 250 -10.95 -32.34 3.69
N MET A 251 -12.19 -32.34 3.24
CA MET A 251 -12.95 -33.57 2.95
C MET A 251 -12.36 -34.36 1.78
N THR A 252 -11.68 -33.70 0.84
CA THR A 252 -10.98 -34.37 -0.29
C THR A 252 -9.54 -34.74 0.05
N GLY A 253 -9.11 -34.61 1.33
CA GLY A 253 -7.74 -34.90 1.78
C GLY A 253 -6.68 -33.88 1.35
N ARG A 254 -7.08 -32.79 0.73
CA ARG A 254 -6.18 -31.73 0.23
C ARG A 254 -6.20 -30.43 1.01
N GLY A 255 -7.09 -30.27 1.99
CA GLY A 255 -7.21 -29.06 2.81
C GLY A 255 -6.39 -29.17 4.10
N ARG A 256 -5.28 -28.43 4.20
CA ARG A 256 -4.62 -28.18 5.49
C ARG A 256 -5.31 -27.03 6.21
N ALA A 257 -5.54 -27.17 7.53
CA ALA A 257 -5.89 -26.03 8.36
C ALA A 257 -4.82 -24.94 8.19
N MET A 258 -5.24 -23.68 8.07
CA MET A 258 -4.35 -22.54 7.77
C MET A 258 -4.23 -21.67 9.02
N ARG A 259 -3.02 -21.20 9.33
CA ARG A 259 -2.81 -20.20 10.38
C ARG A 259 -3.20 -18.81 9.85
N ALA A 260 -3.68 -17.93 10.73
CA ALA A 260 -4.14 -16.60 10.33
C ALA A 260 -3.04 -15.77 9.60
N ILE A 261 -1.77 -15.94 9.99
CA ILE A 261 -0.64 -15.28 9.34
C ILE A 261 -0.48 -15.65 7.85
N GLN A 262 -0.92 -16.84 7.45
CA GLN A 262 -0.86 -17.32 6.07
C GLN A 262 -1.90 -16.63 5.15
N LYS A 263 -2.83 -15.85 5.72
CA LYS A 263 -3.69 -14.95 4.93
C LYS A 263 -2.92 -13.74 4.39
N MET A 264 -1.80 -13.36 4.99
CA MET A 264 -0.95 -12.27 4.51
C MET A 264 -0.24 -12.70 3.22
N GLU A 265 -0.77 -12.31 2.08
CA GLU A 265 -0.18 -12.62 0.77
C GLU A 265 1.10 -11.82 0.52
N HIS A 266 1.06 -10.53 0.89
CA HIS A 266 2.21 -9.63 0.88
C HIS A 266 2.11 -8.68 2.07
N PHE A 267 3.26 -8.33 2.62
CA PHE A 267 3.39 -7.35 3.68
C PHE A 267 4.27 -6.20 3.21
N VAL A 268 3.68 -5.02 3.09
CA VAL A 268 4.33 -3.78 2.63
C VAL A 268 4.54 -2.88 3.84
N LEU A 269 5.79 -2.72 4.25
CA LEU A 269 6.15 -1.86 5.38
C LEU A 269 6.65 -0.52 4.88
N LEU A 270 6.09 0.56 5.42
CA LEU A 270 6.46 1.93 5.16
C LEU A 270 7.18 2.49 6.38
N ASP A 271 8.41 2.95 6.19
CA ASP A 271 9.18 3.60 7.24
C ASP A 271 10.08 4.72 6.68
N LEU A 272 10.36 5.74 7.49
CA LEU A 272 11.24 6.88 7.18
C LEU A 272 10.87 7.64 5.90
N LEU A 273 9.58 7.68 5.52
CA LEU A 273 9.11 8.37 4.31
C LEU A 273 8.67 9.80 4.60
N GLY A 274 8.81 10.67 3.58
CA GLY A 274 8.34 12.06 3.63
C GLY A 274 9.44 13.11 3.58
N ALA A 275 10.70 12.75 3.85
CA ALA A 275 11.84 13.64 3.70
C ALA A 275 12.14 13.96 2.22
N PRO A 276 12.81 15.09 1.91
CA PRO A 276 13.18 15.43 0.55
C PRO A 276 14.20 14.44 -0.06
N ASN A 277 14.09 14.20 -1.37
CA ASN A 277 15.01 13.39 -2.17
C ASN A 277 15.24 11.97 -1.62
N PRO A 278 14.18 11.21 -1.27
CA PRO A 278 14.35 9.85 -0.78
C PRO A 278 14.92 8.96 -1.89
N ARG A 279 15.62 7.90 -1.48
CA ARG A 279 16.10 6.85 -2.38
C ARG A 279 15.77 5.51 -1.77
N VAL A 280 14.74 4.84 -2.28
CA VAL A 280 14.23 3.58 -1.74
C VAL A 280 14.64 2.43 -2.65
N PRO A 281 15.66 1.61 -2.28
CA PRO A 281 16.05 0.42 -3.02
C PRO A 281 15.10 -0.76 -2.74
N TYR A 282 15.18 -1.84 -3.54
CA TYR A 282 14.51 -3.07 -3.16
C TYR A 282 15.41 -3.90 -2.22
N TYR A 283 14.81 -4.53 -1.21
CA TYR A 283 15.55 -5.31 -0.21
C TYR A 283 15.40 -6.81 -0.42
N PHE A 284 14.20 -7.27 -0.80
CA PHE A 284 13.84 -8.69 -0.93
C PHE A 284 13.65 -9.08 -2.39
N PRO A 285 14.39 -10.11 -2.88
CA PRO A 285 14.28 -10.55 -4.27
C PRO A 285 12.89 -11.04 -4.66
N ASP A 286 12.19 -11.72 -3.74
CA ASP A 286 10.89 -12.35 -4.00
C ASP A 286 9.78 -11.30 -4.25
N THR A 287 9.91 -10.10 -3.69
CA THR A 287 9.00 -8.98 -3.87
C THR A 287 9.56 -7.87 -4.77
N LYS A 288 10.70 -8.10 -5.45
CA LYS A 288 11.27 -7.14 -6.39
C LYS A 288 10.28 -6.72 -7.46
N TRP A 289 9.39 -7.61 -7.89
CA TRP A 289 8.36 -7.29 -8.88
C TRP A 289 7.41 -6.17 -8.41
N MET A 290 7.08 -6.11 -7.12
CA MET A 290 6.27 -5.03 -6.53
C MET A 290 7.03 -3.71 -6.54
N HIS A 291 8.32 -3.74 -6.20
CA HIS A 291 9.19 -2.56 -6.27
C HIS A 291 9.31 -2.06 -7.71
N THR A 292 9.49 -2.96 -8.69
CA THR A 292 9.51 -2.59 -10.12
C THR A 292 8.18 -1.99 -10.55
N ARG A 293 7.05 -2.54 -10.07
CA ARG A 293 5.72 -1.97 -10.31
C ARG A 293 5.61 -0.53 -9.79
N LEU A 294 6.11 -0.26 -8.59
CA LEU A 294 6.17 1.10 -8.03
C LEU A 294 7.03 2.03 -8.91
N GLN A 295 8.18 1.59 -9.42
CA GLN A 295 9.00 2.38 -10.35
C GLN A 295 8.25 2.72 -11.64
N ASP A 296 7.54 1.76 -12.23
CA ASP A 296 6.74 1.96 -13.43
C ASP A 296 5.59 2.95 -13.18
N ILE A 297 4.94 2.88 -12.02
CA ILE A 297 3.90 3.82 -11.61
C ILE A 297 4.50 5.22 -11.42
N GLU A 298 5.62 5.34 -10.72
CA GLU A 298 6.33 6.61 -10.52
C GLU A 298 6.65 7.28 -11.86
N ALA A 299 7.27 6.55 -12.80
CA ALA A 299 7.61 7.04 -14.12
C ALA A 299 6.37 7.47 -14.91
N ARG A 300 5.27 6.68 -14.84
CA ARG A 300 4.00 6.98 -15.49
C ARG A 300 3.35 8.23 -14.93
N LEU A 301 3.23 8.35 -13.60
CA LEU A 301 2.67 9.54 -12.96
C LEU A 301 3.50 10.80 -13.24
N ALA A 302 4.84 10.68 -13.26
CA ALA A 302 5.74 11.78 -13.60
C ALA A 302 5.55 12.22 -15.06
N SER A 303 5.47 11.29 -16.01
CA SER A 303 5.27 11.58 -17.44
C SER A 303 3.91 12.27 -17.71
N LEU A 304 2.91 11.97 -16.89
CA LEU A 304 1.57 12.56 -16.95
C LEU A 304 1.46 13.87 -16.14
N GLN A 305 2.52 14.31 -15.49
CA GLN A 305 2.53 15.48 -14.59
C GLN A 305 1.51 15.36 -13.43
N LEU A 306 1.23 14.13 -12.98
CA LEU A 306 0.29 13.82 -11.91
C LEU A 306 0.97 13.53 -10.57
N LEU A 307 2.29 13.20 -10.58
CA LEU A 307 3.01 12.75 -9.39
C LEU A 307 3.10 13.84 -8.32
N TYR A 308 3.59 15.02 -8.69
CA TYR A 308 3.77 16.13 -7.77
C TYR A 308 2.61 17.12 -7.82
N PRO A 309 2.45 17.99 -6.79
CA PRO A 309 1.44 19.05 -6.81
C PRO A 309 1.60 19.98 -8.01
N ARG A 310 0.50 20.52 -8.51
CA ARG A 310 0.53 21.50 -9.61
C ARG A 310 1.37 22.72 -9.19
N GLY A 311 2.28 23.15 -10.10
CA GLY A 311 3.16 24.28 -9.86
C GLY A 311 4.48 23.92 -9.15
N ASP A 312 4.70 22.66 -8.77
CA ASP A 312 6.03 22.22 -8.37
C ASP A 312 6.96 22.20 -9.58
N THR A 313 7.93 23.11 -9.58
CA THR A 313 8.93 23.27 -10.66
C THR A 313 10.28 22.67 -10.29
N GLN A 314 10.41 22.04 -9.12
CA GLN A 314 11.66 21.45 -8.68
C GLN A 314 12.02 20.24 -9.54
N LYS A 315 13.27 20.18 -10.00
CA LYS A 315 13.80 18.99 -10.64
C LYS A 315 14.09 17.93 -9.58
N ARG A 316 13.28 16.89 -9.55
CA ARG A 316 13.39 15.81 -8.59
C ARG A 316 13.96 14.55 -9.24
N MET A 317 14.75 13.80 -8.48
CA MET A 317 15.18 12.45 -8.87
C MET A 317 14.09 11.45 -8.54
N PRO A 318 14.02 10.30 -9.25
CA PRO A 318 13.12 9.24 -8.87
C PRO A 318 13.32 8.80 -7.41
N MET A 319 12.22 8.55 -6.72
CA MET A 319 12.21 8.11 -5.32
C MET A 319 12.60 6.63 -5.19
N LEU A 320 12.24 5.81 -6.19
CA LEU A 320 12.52 4.38 -6.22
C LEU A 320 13.88 4.11 -6.89
N ASP A 321 14.83 3.50 -6.16
CA ASP A 321 16.14 3.11 -6.68
C ASP A 321 16.10 1.68 -7.23
N PRO A 322 16.47 1.41 -8.50
CA PRO A 322 16.43 0.07 -9.08
C PRO A 322 17.47 -0.90 -8.47
N ARG A 323 18.40 -0.40 -7.67
CA ARG A 323 19.45 -1.20 -7.05
C ARG A 323 18.92 -1.95 -5.84
N ARG A 324 19.59 -3.03 -5.51
CA ARG A 324 19.34 -3.77 -4.28
C ARG A 324 19.97 -3.05 -3.10
N GLY A 325 19.19 -2.87 -2.03
CA GLY A 325 19.70 -2.41 -0.74
C GLY A 325 20.50 -3.50 -0.01
N PRO A 326 21.22 -3.14 1.04
CA PRO A 326 21.92 -4.10 1.91
C PRO A 326 20.92 -5.00 2.63
N SER A 327 21.36 -6.15 3.09
CA SER A 327 20.61 -6.97 4.04
C SER A 327 20.83 -6.46 5.47
N GLY A 328 19.89 -6.78 6.36
CA GLY A 328 20.09 -6.60 7.81
C GLY A 328 19.55 -5.29 8.39
N ILE A 329 18.73 -4.54 7.63
CA ILE A 329 17.92 -3.47 8.25
C ILE A 329 16.84 -4.14 9.08
N GLY A 330 16.87 -3.88 10.41
CA GLY A 330 15.85 -4.38 11.34
C GLY A 330 14.65 -3.45 11.35
N ASP A 331 13.41 -4.01 11.39
CA ASP A 331 12.17 -3.27 11.44
C ASP A 331 10.99 -4.23 11.70
N ASP A 332 9.77 -3.74 11.77
CA ASP A 332 8.52 -4.47 12.04
C ASP A 332 8.25 -5.66 11.10
N HIS A 333 8.90 -5.72 9.95
CA HIS A 333 8.77 -6.86 9.03
C HIS A 333 9.44 -8.15 9.53
N LEU A 334 10.43 -8.06 10.43
CA LEU A 334 11.25 -9.22 10.82
C LEU A 334 10.44 -10.39 11.39
N PRO A 335 9.47 -10.19 12.31
CA PRO A 335 8.67 -11.29 12.83
C PRO A 335 7.81 -11.98 11.76
N PHE A 336 7.32 -11.24 10.77
CA PHE A 336 6.51 -11.76 9.67
C PHE A 336 7.37 -12.49 8.64
N LEU A 337 8.56 -11.97 8.34
CA LEU A 337 9.55 -12.62 7.49
C LEU A 337 9.95 -14.00 8.06
N ALA A 338 10.15 -14.10 9.38
CA ALA A 338 10.45 -15.37 10.05
C ALA A 338 9.34 -16.41 9.90
N GLU A 339 8.09 -16.00 9.72
CA GLU A 339 6.94 -16.85 9.45
C GLU A 339 6.72 -17.12 7.94
N GLY A 340 7.61 -16.60 7.07
CA GLY A 340 7.59 -16.83 5.63
C GLY A 340 6.64 -15.91 4.85
N VAL A 341 6.22 -14.77 5.43
CA VAL A 341 5.42 -13.76 4.72
C VAL A 341 6.32 -13.00 3.74
N PRO A 342 5.91 -12.84 2.46
CA PRO A 342 6.65 -12.04 1.48
C PRO A 342 6.64 -10.55 1.84
N ILE A 343 7.82 -9.92 1.91
CA ILE A 343 8.01 -8.56 2.41
C ILE A 343 8.38 -7.59 1.28
N LEU A 344 7.67 -6.48 1.19
CA LEU A 344 8.12 -5.26 0.50
C LEU A 344 8.42 -4.20 1.56
N HIS A 345 9.69 -3.85 1.74
CA HIS A 345 10.12 -2.84 2.69
C HIS A 345 10.40 -1.52 1.97
N LEU A 346 9.61 -0.50 2.24
CA LEU A 346 9.74 0.83 1.67
C LEU A 346 10.41 1.76 2.69
N ILE A 347 11.75 1.67 2.76
CA ILE A 347 12.59 2.49 3.62
C ILE A 347 13.74 3.09 2.78
N PRO A 348 14.00 4.41 2.88
CA PRO A 348 15.07 5.04 2.10
C PRO A 348 16.46 4.64 2.59
N LEU A 349 17.42 4.62 1.66
CA LEU A 349 18.82 4.45 1.99
C LEU A 349 19.67 5.43 1.13
N PRO A 350 20.47 6.31 1.78
CA PRO A 350 20.65 6.47 3.22
C PRO A 350 19.37 6.91 3.93
N PHE A 351 19.29 6.64 5.23
CA PHE A 351 18.22 7.16 6.09
C PHE A 351 18.18 8.68 6.04
N PRO A 352 17.02 9.33 6.26
CA PRO A 352 16.94 10.77 6.36
C PRO A 352 17.93 11.33 7.36
N SER A 353 18.58 12.46 7.05
CA SER A 353 19.58 13.07 7.94
C SER A 353 19.02 13.50 9.31
N VAL A 354 17.70 13.58 9.41
CA VAL A 354 16.93 13.90 10.63
C VAL A 354 16.65 12.68 11.51
N TRP A 355 16.90 11.47 11.01
CA TRP A 355 16.64 10.22 11.73
C TRP A 355 17.21 10.25 13.16
N HIS A 356 16.33 9.99 14.13
CA HIS A 356 16.62 10.02 15.57
C HIS A 356 17.21 11.36 16.08
N ARG A 357 16.82 12.46 15.42
CA ARG A 357 17.17 13.83 15.83
C ARG A 357 15.92 14.64 16.12
N ILE A 358 16.03 15.62 16.98
CA ILE A 358 14.93 16.53 17.34
C ILE A 358 14.35 17.27 16.12
N SER A 359 15.13 17.37 15.03
CA SER A 359 14.71 17.96 13.75
C SER A 359 13.86 17.03 12.89
N ASP A 360 13.56 15.81 13.34
CA ASP A 360 12.54 14.98 12.67
C ASP A 360 11.13 15.39 13.11
N ASP A 361 10.80 16.62 12.80
CA ASP A 361 9.51 17.26 13.04
C ASP A 361 8.84 17.68 11.70
N ALA A 362 7.79 18.50 11.74
CA ALA A 362 7.10 18.96 10.55
C ALA A 362 8.03 19.61 9.51
N SER A 363 9.14 20.25 9.95
CA SER A 363 10.11 20.91 9.05
C SER A 363 10.97 19.93 8.25
N ALA A 364 11.04 18.66 8.67
CA ALA A 364 11.74 17.60 7.95
C ALA A 364 10.96 17.08 6.73
N LEU A 365 9.65 17.35 6.67
CA LEU A 365 8.77 16.86 5.61
C LEU A 365 8.82 17.75 4.36
N ASP A 366 8.97 17.14 3.19
CA ASP A 366 8.75 17.79 1.90
C ASP A 366 7.31 17.53 1.45
N TYR A 367 6.50 18.59 1.42
CA TYR A 367 5.09 18.51 1.05
C TYR A 367 4.86 17.78 -0.28
N ALA A 368 5.66 18.08 -1.29
CA ALA A 368 5.50 17.47 -2.60
C ALA A 368 5.89 15.99 -2.59
N VAL A 369 6.89 15.60 -1.81
CA VAL A 369 7.31 14.19 -1.64
C VAL A 369 6.24 13.40 -0.88
N VAL A 370 5.68 13.95 0.20
CA VAL A 370 4.58 13.32 0.95
C VAL A 370 3.37 13.07 0.05
N HIS A 371 2.98 14.07 -0.76
CA HIS A 371 1.88 13.93 -1.71
C HIS A 371 2.20 12.95 -2.87
N ALA A 372 3.45 12.93 -3.31
CA ALA A 372 3.88 11.98 -4.35
C ALA A 372 3.79 10.53 -3.87
N TRP A 373 4.25 10.24 -2.64
CA TRP A 373 4.10 8.91 -2.02
C TRP A 373 2.65 8.48 -1.92
N ALA A 374 1.74 9.36 -1.45
CA ALA A 374 0.33 9.05 -1.36
C ALA A 374 -0.25 8.62 -2.72
N LYS A 375 -0.02 9.41 -3.76
CA LYS A 375 -0.50 9.10 -5.12
C LYS A 375 0.10 7.83 -5.68
N LEU A 376 1.41 7.62 -5.48
CA LEU A 376 2.11 6.41 -5.89
C LEU A 376 1.49 5.17 -5.24
N LEU A 377 1.28 5.21 -3.93
CA LEU A 377 0.74 4.10 -3.15
C LEU A 377 -0.74 3.83 -3.47
N ARG A 378 -1.56 4.86 -3.74
CA ARG A 378 -2.96 4.68 -4.20
C ARG A 378 -3.01 3.87 -5.50
N VAL A 379 -2.20 4.25 -6.50
CA VAL A 379 -2.15 3.53 -7.78
C VAL A 379 -1.59 2.12 -7.59
N PHE A 380 -0.56 1.97 -6.75
CA PHE A 380 0.02 0.67 -6.44
C PHE A 380 -1.01 -0.29 -5.82
N VAL A 381 -1.75 0.16 -4.80
CA VAL A 381 -2.81 -0.66 -4.18
C VAL A 381 -3.90 -1.01 -5.19
N ALA A 382 -4.33 -0.03 -6.00
CA ALA A 382 -5.35 -0.26 -7.01
C ALA A 382 -4.91 -1.30 -8.05
N GLU A 383 -3.66 -1.28 -8.49
CA GLU A 383 -3.14 -2.24 -9.46
C GLU A 383 -2.85 -3.62 -8.86
N VAL A 384 -2.39 -3.70 -7.61
CA VAL A 384 -2.12 -5.00 -6.96
C VAL A 384 -3.41 -5.72 -6.61
N LEU A 385 -4.45 -5.00 -6.22
CA LEU A 385 -5.77 -5.57 -5.89
C LEU A 385 -6.70 -5.66 -7.10
N ASP A 386 -6.28 -5.21 -8.29
CA ASP A 386 -7.12 -5.13 -9.49
C ASP A 386 -8.44 -4.39 -9.20
N LEU A 387 -8.35 -3.21 -8.55
CA LEU A 387 -9.52 -2.43 -8.19
C LEU A 387 -10.26 -1.93 -9.42
N PRO A 388 -11.60 -1.94 -9.42
CA PRO A 388 -12.38 -1.49 -10.57
C PRO A 388 -12.16 0.00 -10.83
N VAL A 389 -12.12 0.34 -12.12
CA VAL A 389 -12.16 1.73 -12.60
C VAL A 389 -13.59 2.23 -12.48
N LEU A 390 -13.80 3.30 -11.72
CA LEU A 390 -15.10 3.92 -11.50
C LEU A 390 -15.23 5.23 -12.27
#